data_8480c816139aef343c71810c6aa84759
#
_entry.id   8480c816139aef343c71810c6aa84759
#
_cell.length_a   1.000
_cell.length_b   1.000
_cell.length_c   1.000
_cell.angle_alpha   90.00
_cell.angle_beta   90.00
_cell.angle_gamma   90.00
#
_symmetry.space_group_name_H-M   'P 1'
#
loop_
_entity.id
_entity.type
_entity.pdbx_description
1 polymer ?
#
loop_
_entity_poly.entity_id
_entity_poly.type
_entity_poly.pdbx_seq_one_letter_code
_entity_poly.pdbx_strand_id
1 'polypeptide(L)'
;MPEETENWRDGVSQHAVDEIDCIIKAFRGSSDRRPEIKAARNQRGVDHVYAEGQILVRAEYLDRVLEILGEQGERDLQANTPERLRRVIGGVALLTLADSRTVSDALDEIERQLGRGVATPDHVLTVAGRGGIGLACPATEPQPAYFDAEPYPAVTGDHGGAGVMIYLADTGLLDGADEAHRWLAGVQADDMDPLPPMLPGGVQPIPPYTGHGTFVAGVMRCMAPAAEIVVTNCFSVAGSQLESDLVTKLEDELKHGVDIFHLSIAARSRHDLPLIAFEQWLKRLHQTKGSICIAPAGNDGHRRPNWPGAFPGVITVGALGGDWHSRASFTNFGGWVDVYAPGRDLINAYAAGTYTCHVAPYTGQAREFYGMAKWSGTSFSTPIVTGLIAARMSRTGENAAQAAEALLAEARSQAIPGVGPVLLPHHQVRPD
;
A
#
# COMPACT_ATOMS: atom_id res chain seq x y z
N MET A 1 -7.41 8.90 28.87
CA MET A 1 -6.03 8.50 28.55
C MET A 1 -5.29 9.74 28.12
N PRO A 2 -4.10 10.07 28.63
CA PRO A 2 -3.39 11.26 28.20
C PRO A 2 -3.04 11.10 26.71
N GLU A 3 -3.29 12.15 25.92
CA GLU A 3 -2.81 12.27 24.56
C GLU A 3 -1.28 12.23 24.61
N GLU A 4 -0.70 11.18 24.01
CA GLU A 4 0.74 11.14 23.76
C GLU A 4 1.09 12.22 22.72
N THR A 5 1.46 13.39 23.20
CA THR A 5 2.15 14.39 22.39
C THR A 5 3.57 13.89 22.15
N GLU A 6 3.74 12.96 21.22
CA GLU A 6 5.06 12.65 20.69
C GLU A 6 5.65 13.87 19.99
N ASN A 7 6.81 14.26 20.44
CA ASN A 7 7.55 15.42 19.99
C ASN A 7 8.16 15.15 18.59
N TRP A 8 7.45 15.50 17.54
CA TRP A 8 7.80 15.27 16.13
C TRP A 8 8.93 16.17 15.60
N ARG A 9 9.64 16.88 16.47
CA ARG A 9 10.55 17.95 16.04
C ARG A 9 11.99 17.51 15.78
N ASP A 10 12.46 16.39 16.34
CA ASP A 10 13.87 16.04 16.24
C ASP A 10 14.06 14.52 16.09
N GLY A 11 14.40 14.10 14.87
CA GLY A 11 15.04 12.81 14.63
C GLY A 11 14.12 11.71 14.07
N VAL A 12 14.75 10.83 13.28
CA VAL A 12 14.21 9.54 12.89
C VAL A 12 13.83 8.80 14.17
N SER A 13 12.57 8.44 14.32
CA SER A 13 12.19 7.62 15.47
C SER A 13 12.99 6.32 15.42
N GLN A 14 13.47 5.83 16.58
CA GLN A 14 14.14 4.52 16.69
C GLN A 14 13.30 3.44 15.99
N HIS A 15 12.02 3.59 16.04
CA HIS A 15 11.01 2.80 15.38
C HIS A 15 11.21 2.69 13.85
N ALA A 16 11.44 3.78 13.13
CA ALA A 16 11.71 3.74 11.69
C ALA A 16 13.04 3.04 11.36
N VAL A 17 13.99 3.04 12.29
CA VAL A 17 15.27 2.32 12.13
C VAL A 17 15.04 0.81 12.29
N ASP A 18 14.33 0.41 13.32
CA ASP A 18 14.02 -1.00 13.61
C ASP A 18 13.23 -1.64 12.47
N GLU A 19 12.41 -0.86 11.83
CA GLU A 19 11.58 -1.16 10.68
C GLU A 19 12.39 -1.54 9.44
N ILE A 20 13.28 -0.69 9.06
CA ILE A 20 14.17 -0.92 7.92
C ILE A 20 15.03 -2.16 8.14
N ASP A 21 15.54 -2.33 9.35
CA ASP A 21 16.35 -3.49 9.71
C ASP A 21 15.55 -4.79 9.58
N CYS A 22 14.25 -4.77 9.87
CA CYS A 22 13.39 -5.93 9.69
C CYS A 22 13.18 -6.25 8.20
N ILE A 23 12.88 -5.26 7.36
CA ILE A 23 12.75 -5.43 5.91
C ILE A 23 14.06 -5.96 5.33
N ILE A 24 15.20 -5.33 5.65
CA ILE A 24 16.52 -5.75 5.18
C ILE A 24 16.81 -7.20 5.60
N LYS A 25 16.54 -7.56 6.85
CA LYS A 25 16.73 -8.93 7.34
C LYS A 25 15.83 -9.94 6.64
N ALA A 26 14.58 -9.56 6.41
CA ALA A 26 13.60 -10.42 5.75
C ALA A 26 13.97 -10.69 4.30
N PHE A 27 14.42 -9.68 3.54
CA PHE A 27 14.94 -9.89 2.19
C PHE A 27 16.17 -10.77 2.16
N ARG A 28 17.11 -10.65 3.10
CA ARG A 28 18.29 -11.52 3.22
C ARG A 28 17.94 -12.99 3.49
N GLY A 29 16.85 -13.23 4.21
CA GLY A 29 16.41 -14.59 4.60
C GLY A 29 15.61 -15.34 3.54
N SER A 30 15.17 -14.69 2.45
CA SER A 30 14.14 -15.25 1.59
C SER A 30 14.61 -16.01 0.35
N SER A 31 15.78 -15.81 -0.19
CA SER A 31 16.47 -16.65 -1.20
C SER A 31 17.80 -16.04 -1.66
N ASP A 32 18.74 -16.86 -2.17
CA ASP A 32 20.05 -16.46 -2.68
C ASP A 32 20.02 -15.55 -3.94
N ARG A 33 18.84 -15.32 -4.52
CA ARG A 33 18.66 -14.56 -5.77
C ARG A 33 18.05 -13.18 -5.60
N ARG A 34 17.73 -12.75 -4.37
CA ARG A 34 17.14 -11.43 -4.14
C ARG A 34 18.23 -10.36 -3.98
N PRO A 35 17.99 -9.14 -4.50
CA PRO A 35 18.94 -8.06 -4.34
C PRO A 35 19.12 -7.68 -2.86
N GLU A 36 20.28 -7.15 -2.52
CA GLU A 36 20.49 -6.52 -1.22
C GLU A 36 19.61 -5.28 -1.12
N ILE A 37 18.88 -5.12 -0.02
CA ILE A 37 18.07 -3.95 0.24
C ILE A 37 18.87 -2.94 1.05
N LYS A 38 18.87 -1.69 0.61
CA LYS A 38 19.51 -0.56 1.27
C LYS A 38 18.53 0.58 1.55
N ALA A 39 18.83 1.35 2.59
CA ALA A 39 18.13 2.56 2.94
C ALA A 39 19.02 3.77 2.67
N ALA A 40 18.60 4.66 1.78
CA ALA A 40 19.19 5.97 1.63
C ALA A 40 18.78 6.85 2.81
N ARG A 41 19.74 7.60 3.38
CA ARG A 41 19.53 8.45 4.55
C ARG A 41 19.93 9.89 4.24
N ASN A 42 19.19 10.84 4.80
CA ASN A 42 19.51 12.25 4.78
C ASN A 42 19.47 12.83 6.21
N GLN A 43 19.62 14.14 6.36
CA GLN A 43 19.58 14.80 7.66
C GLN A 43 18.25 14.67 8.41
N ARG A 44 17.18 14.26 7.72
CA ARG A 44 15.82 14.07 8.29
C ARG A 44 15.51 12.59 8.53
N GLY A 45 16.48 11.70 8.30
CA GLY A 45 16.34 10.27 8.49
C GLY A 45 16.37 9.45 7.20
N VAL A 46 15.57 8.40 7.13
CA VAL A 46 15.49 7.59 5.92
C VAL A 46 14.73 8.37 4.86
N ASP A 47 15.34 8.45 3.69
CA ASP A 47 14.78 9.13 2.52
C ASP A 47 13.95 8.15 1.69
N HIS A 48 14.54 7.03 1.28
CA HIS A 48 13.87 5.95 0.56
C HIS A 48 14.61 4.62 0.77
N VAL A 49 13.94 3.51 0.42
CA VAL A 49 14.51 2.15 0.44
C VAL A 49 14.49 1.57 -0.96
N TYR A 50 15.53 0.83 -1.31
CA TYR A 50 15.74 0.36 -2.67
C TYR A 50 16.58 -0.92 -2.75
N ALA A 51 16.47 -1.60 -3.88
CA ALA A 51 17.34 -2.72 -4.22
C ALA A 51 18.71 -2.22 -4.66
N GLU A 52 19.78 -2.64 -3.99
CA GLU A 52 21.15 -2.35 -4.43
C GLU A 52 21.50 -3.17 -5.68
N GLY A 53 22.27 -2.57 -6.57
CA GLY A 53 22.68 -3.19 -7.83
C GLY A 53 21.58 -3.21 -8.91
N GLN A 54 20.41 -2.60 -8.68
CA GLN A 54 19.32 -2.56 -9.66
C GLN A 54 18.79 -1.15 -9.84
N ILE A 55 18.57 -0.75 -11.09
CA ILE A 55 17.92 0.53 -11.45
C ILE A 55 16.84 0.31 -12.49
N LEU A 56 15.78 1.09 -12.38
CA LEU A 56 14.75 1.21 -13.41
C LEU A 56 15.15 2.31 -14.39
N VAL A 57 15.02 2.06 -15.68
CA VAL A 57 15.41 2.99 -16.74
C VAL A 57 14.27 3.16 -17.73
N ARG A 58 13.96 4.40 -18.12
CA ARG A 58 13.01 4.66 -19.21
C ARG A 58 13.60 4.12 -20.53
N ALA A 59 12.81 3.33 -21.24
CA ALA A 59 13.29 2.59 -22.42
C ALA A 59 13.85 3.50 -23.51
N GLU A 60 13.31 4.71 -23.68
CA GLU A 60 13.81 5.69 -24.66
C GLU A 60 15.22 6.21 -24.36
N TYR A 61 15.70 6.04 -23.13
CA TYR A 61 17.05 6.46 -22.73
C TYR A 61 18.02 5.29 -22.52
N LEU A 62 17.56 4.04 -22.69
CA LEU A 62 18.33 2.85 -22.32
C LEU A 62 19.72 2.81 -22.98
N ASP A 63 19.81 3.04 -24.30
CA ASP A 63 21.08 3.03 -25.02
C ASP A 63 22.07 4.09 -24.48
N ARG A 64 21.54 5.27 -24.15
CA ARG A 64 22.35 6.37 -23.60
C ARG A 64 22.81 6.04 -22.17
N VAL A 65 21.95 5.41 -21.37
CA VAL A 65 22.30 4.98 -20.02
C VAL A 65 23.38 3.92 -20.06
N LEU A 66 23.28 2.92 -20.94
CA LEU A 66 24.32 1.90 -21.12
C LEU A 66 25.66 2.51 -21.56
N GLU A 67 25.64 3.49 -22.49
CA GLU A 67 26.83 4.22 -22.92
C GLU A 67 27.49 4.97 -21.75
N ILE A 68 26.68 5.70 -20.92
CA ILE A 68 27.16 6.46 -19.76
C ILE A 68 27.80 5.52 -18.72
N LEU A 69 27.20 4.38 -18.50
CA LEU A 69 27.70 3.42 -17.51
C LEU A 69 28.88 2.60 -18.00
N GLY A 70 29.28 2.77 -19.31
CA GLY A 70 30.37 2.01 -19.92
C GLY A 70 30.03 0.54 -20.15
N GLU A 71 28.76 0.19 -20.12
CA GLU A 71 28.27 -1.16 -20.38
C GLU A 71 28.07 -1.32 -21.90
N GLN A 72 29.15 -1.65 -22.62
CA GLN A 72 29.09 -1.94 -24.07
C GLN A 72 28.67 -3.39 -24.29
N GLY A 73 27.64 -3.60 -25.11
CA GLY A 73 27.58 -4.82 -25.90
C GLY A 73 26.32 -5.65 -25.88
N GLU A 74 25.12 -5.20 -25.46
CA GLU A 74 23.94 -6.06 -25.68
C GLU A 74 22.70 -5.26 -26.08
N ARG A 75 22.59 -5.10 -27.43
CA ARG A 75 21.54 -4.31 -28.09
C ARG A 75 20.28 -5.09 -28.46
N ASP A 76 20.19 -6.37 -28.13
CA ASP A 76 19.07 -7.20 -28.62
C ASP A 76 18.14 -7.61 -27.49
N LEU A 77 17.10 -6.82 -27.29
CA LEU A 77 16.00 -7.10 -26.34
C LEU A 77 15.13 -8.31 -26.77
N GLN A 78 15.40 -8.91 -27.94
CA GLN A 78 14.56 -9.98 -28.49
C GLN A 78 15.21 -11.37 -28.55
N ALA A 79 16.53 -11.47 -28.48
CA ALA A 79 17.22 -12.74 -28.55
C ALA A 79 18.18 -12.92 -27.37
N ASN A 80 17.88 -13.85 -26.46
CA ASN A 80 18.69 -14.21 -25.30
C ASN A 80 19.09 -12.98 -24.47
N THR A 81 18.09 -12.36 -23.83
CA THR A 81 18.29 -11.22 -22.95
C THR A 81 19.37 -11.56 -21.93
N PRO A 82 20.39 -10.70 -21.77
CA PRO A 82 21.37 -10.91 -20.73
C PRO A 82 20.66 -10.97 -19.39
N GLU A 83 21.17 -11.76 -18.47
CA GLU A 83 20.66 -11.86 -17.08
C GLU A 83 20.57 -10.49 -16.39
N ARG A 84 21.16 -9.45 -16.98
CA ARG A 84 21.25 -8.08 -16.44
C ARG A 84 20.17 -7.10 -16.92
N LEU A 85 19.40 -7.43 -17.96
CA LEU A 85 18.38 -6.52 -18.49
C LEU A 85 17.04 -7.22 -18.59
N ARG A 86 16.03 -6.71 -17.89
CA ARG A 86 14.66 -7.24 -17.89
C ARG A 86 13.66 -6.11 -18.21
N ARG A 87 12.73 -6.37 -19.12
CA ARG A 87 11.57 -5.49 -19.29
C ARG A 87 10.66 -5.64 -18.06
N VAL A 88 10.26 -4.53 -17.45
CA VAL A 88 9.28 -4.47 -16.36
C VAL A 88 7.89 -4.24 -16.93
N ILE A 89 7.73 -3.16 -17.67
CA ILE A 89 6.50 -2.77 -18.35
C ILE A 89 6.88 -2.05 -19.66
N GLY A 90 5.94 -1.91 -20.61
CA GLY A 90 6.20 -1.16 -21.82
C GLY A 90 6.68 0.26 -21.50
N GLY A 91 7.90 0.59 -21.90
CA GLY A 91 8.54 1.89 -21.62
C GLY A 91 9.49 1.92 -20.42
N VAL A 92 9.64 0.83 -19.64
CA VAL A 92 10.59 0.74 -18.52
C VAL A 92 11.30 -0.60 -18.50
N ALA A 93 12.62 -0.56 -18.37
CA ALA A 93 13.48 -1.72 -18.18
C ALA A 93 14.15 -1.71 -16.79
N LEU A 94 14.35 -2.87 -16.21
CA LEU A 94 15.21 -3.10 -15.05
C LEU A 94 16.61 -3.44 -15.55
N LEU A 95 17.60 -2.66 -15.11
CA LEU A 95 19.02 -2.89 -15.39
C LEU A 95 19.74 -3.30 -14.10
N THR A 96 20.38 -4.48 -14.12
CA THR A 96 21.28 -4.91 -13.05
C THR A 96 22.67 -4.35 -13.33
N LEU A 97 23.19 -3.59 -12.38
CA LEU A 97 24.51 -2.94 -12.47
C LEU A 97 25.64 -3.96 -12.28
N ALA A 98 26.84 -3.59 -12.76
CA ALA A 98 28.05 -4.36 -12.43
C ALA A 98 28.38 -4.25 -10.93
N ASP A 99 28.94 -5.32 -10.34
CA ASP A 99 29.23 -5.42 -8.89
C ASP A 99 30.15 -4.30 -8.35
N SER A 100 30.93 -3.66 -9.23
CA SER A 100 31.80 -2.56 -8.86
C SER A 100 31.11 -1.19 -8.76
N ARG A 101 29.80 -1.10 -9.04
CA ARG A 101 29.06 0.15 -9.12
C ARG A 101 27.86 0.16 -8.19
N THR A 102 27.77 1.18 -7.35
CA THR A 102 26.59 1.37 -6.50
C THR A 102 25.43 2.02 -7.27
N VAL A 103 24.19 1.80 -6.81
CA VAL A 103 23.00 2.46 -7.37
C VAL A 103 23.11 3.98 -7.28
N SER A 104 23.66 4.50 -6.17
CA SER A 104 23.82 5.96 -5.99
C SER A 104 24.77 6.54 -7.04
N ASP A 105 25.94 5.94 -7.21
CA ASP A 105 26.95 6.44 -8.18
C ASP A 105 26.43 6.37 -9.61
N ALA A 106 25.74 5.29 -9.97
CA ALA A 106 25.14 5.13 -11.29
C ALA A 106 24.08 6.21 -11.56
N LEU A 107 23.19 6.44 -10.61
CA LEU A 107 22.14 7.44 -10.76
C LEU A 107 22.69 8.87 -10.78
N ASP A 108 23.68 9.19 -9.94
CA ASP A 108 24.35 10.51 -9.93
C ASP A 108 25.03 10.79 -11.28
N GLU A 109 25.62 9.78 -11.91
CA GLU A 109 26.23 9.88 -13.25
C GLU A 109 25.18 10.12 -14.33
N ILE A 110 24.10 9.33 -14.33
CA ILE A 110 22.97 9.45 -15.26
C ILE A 110 22.31 10.81 -15.11
N GLU A 111 21.99 11.23 -13.87
CA GLU A 111 21.34 12.52 -13.60
C GLU A 111 22.15 13.70 -14.06
N ARG A 112 23.48 13.64 -13.95
CA ARG A 112 24.39 14.72 -14.41
C ARG A 112 24.35 14.90 -15.92
N GLN A 113 24.19 13.82 -16.70
CA GLN A 113 24.24 13.85 -18.15
C GLN A 113 22.85 13.94 -18.81
N LEU A 114 21.83 13.29 -18.24
CA LEU A 114 20.51 13.16 -18.87
C LEU A 114 19.39 13.85 -18.06
N GLY A 115 19.69 14.27 -16.82
CA GLY A 115 18.69 14.84 -15.92
C GLY A 115 17.99 13.81 -15.04
N ARG A 116 17.26 14.32 -14.05
CA ARG A 116 16.51 13.51 -13.08
C ARG A 116 15.29 12.82 -13.71
N GLY A 117 14.95 11.65 -13.20
CA GLY A 117 13.74 10.91 -13.61
C GLY A 117 13.90 10.09 -14.90
N VAL A 118 15.10 10.07 -15.52
CA VAL A 118 15.45 9.15 -16.62
C VAL A 118 15.62 7.73 -16.08
N ALA A 119 16.30 7.61 -14.95
CA ALA A 119 16.43 6.37 -14.20
C ALA A 119 16.16 6.61 -12.72
N THR A 120 15.70 5.57 -12.03
CA THR A 120 15.44 5.56 -10.58
C THR A 120 15.98 4.27 -9.97
N PRO A 121 16.21 4.22 -8.65
CA PRO A 121 16.40 2.93 -8.01
C PRO A 121 15.15 2.06 -8.21
N ASP A 122 15.29 0.75 -8.13
CA ASP A 122 14.13 -0.12 -7.93
C ASP A 122 13.71 0.00 -6.47
N HIS A 123 12.66 0.80 -6.23
CA HIS A 123 12.24 1.14 -4.87
C HIS A 123 11.54 -0.02 -4.17
N VAL A 124 11.68 -0.08 -2.85
CA VAL A 124 10.85 -0.94 -2.01
C VAL A 124 9.58 -0.20 -1.65
N LEU A 125 8.45 -0.80 -1.98
CA LEU A 125 7.13 -0.37 -1.57
C LEU A 125 6.67 -1.23 -0.38
N THR A 126 5.90 -0.63 0.51
CA THR A 126 5.44 -1.31 1.72
C THR A 126 3.94 -1.15 1.88
N VAL A 127 3.31 -2.08 2.57
CA VAL A 127 1.97 -1.85 3.12
C VAL A 127 2.03 -0.54 3.89
N ALA A 128 1.12 0.39 3.64
CA ALA A 128 1.21 1.79 4.09
C ALA A 128 1.43 1.93 5.60
N GLY A 129 2.68 1.83 6.03
CA GLY A 129 3.13 1.90 7.41
C GLY A 129 3.55 3.30 7.84
N ARG A 130 3.88 3.46 9.11
CA ARG A 130 4.39 4.70 9.73
C ARG A 130 5.86 4.88 9.37
N GLY A 131 6.28 6.05 8.91
CA GLY A 131 7.69 6.30 8.53
C GLY A 131 7.99 6.15 7.03
N GLY A 132 6.97 5.92 6.19
CA GLY A 132 7.12 5.73 4.73
C GLY A 132 7.91 4.49 4.33
N ILE A 133 8.19 3.63 5.31
CA ILE A 133 8.96 2.39 5.18
C ILE A 133 8.43 1.45 6.25
N GLY A 134 7.36 0.74 5.90
CA GLY A 134 6.51 0.05 6.85
C GLY A 134 7.14 -1.05 7.70
N LEU A 135 6.94 -1.00 9.00
CA LEU A 135 6.98 -2.17 9.86
C LEU A 135 5.62 -2.41 10.50
N ALA A 136 5.25 -3.64 10.53
CA ALA A 136 4.25 -4.27 11.39
C ALA A 136 2.89 -3.59 11.52
N CYS A 137 2.74 -2.32 11.18
CA CYS A 137 1.50 -1.61 11.41
C CYS A 137 1.25 -0.50 10.40
N PRO A 138 0.02 -0.34 9.92
CA PRO A 138 -0.37 0.87 9.18
C PRO A 138 -0.04 2.15 9.97
N ALA A 139 -0.77 2.45 11.04
CA ALA A 139 -0.49 3.61 11.91
C ALA A 139 -0.33 3.19 13.37
N THR A 140 -0.95 2.06 13.74
CA THR A 140 -0.84 1.44 15.07
C THR A 140 -0.66 -0.06 14.88
N GLU A 141 -0.20 -0.74 15.90
CA GLU A 141 -0.30 -2.20 15.95
C GLU A 141 -1.75 -2.62 16.20
N PRO A 142 -2.17 -3.79 15.68
CA PRO A 142 -3.52 -4.28 15.91
C PRO A 142 -3.77 -4.48 17.40
N GLN A 143 -4.96 -4.13 17.85
CA GLN A 143 -5.44 -4.36 19.21
C GLN A 143 -6.54 -5.39 19.18
N PRO A 144 -6.62 -6.30 20.17
CA PRO A 144 -7.73 -7.24 20.26
C PRO A 144 -9.07 -6.50 20.35
N ALA A 145 -10.03 -6.91 19.53
CA ALA A 145 -11.41 -6.57 19.70
C ALA A 145 -12.10 -7.64 20.57
N TYR A 146 -13.30 -7.33 21.10
CA TYR A 146 -14.08 -8.34 21.84
C TYR A 146 -14.44 -9.50 20.90
N PHE A 147 -14.57 -10.69 21.47
CA PHE A 147 -14.89 -11.92 20.74
C PHE A 147 -16.17 -11.83 19.89
N ASP A 148 -17.16 -11.08 20.35
CA ASP A 148 -18.45 -10.84 19.71
C ASP A 148 -18.54 -9.46 19.04
N ALA A 149 -17.41 -8.80 18.79
CA ALA A 149 -17.40 -7.49 18.17
C ALA A 149 -17.96 -7.56 16.73
N GLU A 150 -18.88 -6.68 16.44
CA GLU A 150 -19.34 -6.44 15.07
C GLU A 150 -18.35 -5.52 14.34
N PRO A 151 -18.26 -5.61 13.01
CA PRO A 151 -17.38 -4.72 12.24
C PRO A 151 -17.81 -3.25 12.40
N TYR A 152 -16.79 -2.38 12.44
CA TYR A 152 -16.99 -0.94 12.48
C TYR A 152 -16.05 -0.26 11.47
N PRO A 153 -16.58 0.44 10.46
CA PRO A 153 -18.00 0.70 10.18
C PRO A 153 -18.82 -0.59 9.98
N ALA A 154 -20.11 -0.55 10.37
CA ALA A 154 -20.99 -1.70 10.23
C ALA A 154 -21.31 -2.02 8.78
N VAL A 155 -21.69 -3.27 8.50
CA VAL A 155 -22.13 -3.69 7.17
C VAL A 155 -23.39 -2.91 6.77
N THR A 156 -23.37 -2.30 5.58
CA THR A 156 -24.58 -1.67 5.03
C THR A 156 -25.65 -2.71 4.71
N GLY A 157 -26.92 -2.34 4.90
CA GLY A 157 -28.05 -3.26 4.71
C GLY A 157 -28.48 -3.45 3.26
N ASP A 158 -27.77 -2.87 2.29
CA ASP A 158 -28.09 -2.93 0.88
C ASP A 158 -27.20 -3.92 0.11
N HIS A 159 -27.51 -4.17 -1.15
CA HIS A 159 -26.72 -4.98 -2.06
C HIS A 159 -25.72 -4.14 -2.86
N GLY A 160 -25.15 -3.11 -2.25
CA GLY A 160 -24.16 -2.23 -2.89
C GLY A 160 -22.95 -2.98 -3.40
N GLY A 161 -22.45 -2.58 -4.58
CA GLY A 161 -21.30 -3.14 -5.23
C GLY A 161 -21.57 -4.33 -6.16
N ALA A 162 -22.82 -4.76 -6.34
CA ALA A 162 -23.12 -5.87 -7.25
C ALA A 162 -22.64 -5.60 -8.67
N GLY A 163 -21.92 -6.56 -9.27
CA GLY A 163 -21.34 -6.44 -10.61
C GLY A 163 -20.12 -5.51 -10.71
N VAL A 164 -19.51 -5.15 -9.57
CA VAL A 164 -18.27 -4.36 -9.52
C VAL A 164 -17.13 -5.24 -9.09
N MET A 165 -16.06 -5.27 -9.90
CA MET A 165 -14.84 -6.04 -9.61
C MET A 165 -13.76 -5.15 -9.01
N ILE A 166 -13.27 -5.52 -7.82
CA ILE A 166 -12.20 -4.84 -7.10
C ILE A 166 -11.00 -5.78 -6.99
N TYR A 167 -9.85 -5.34 -7.49
CA TYR A 167 -8.57 -6.00 -7.27
C TYR A 167 -7.89 -5.33 -6.08
N LEU A 168 -7.65 -6.10 -5.03
CA LEU A 168 -6.99 -5.64 -3.81
C LEU A 168 -5.55 -6.18 -3.76
N ALA A 169 -4.58 -5.31 -4.03
CA ALA A 169 -3.15 -5.60 -3.83
C ALA A 169 -2.78 -5.37 -2.36
N ASP A 170 -2.64 -6.46 -1.61
CA ASP A 170 -2.40 -6.43 -0.16
C ASP A 170 -1.60 -7.67 0.29
N THR A 171 -1.73 -8.10 1.54
CA THR A 171 -1.04 -9.27 2.12
C THR A 171 -1.72 -10.62 1.81
N GLY A 172 -2.83 -10.62 1.06
CA GLY A 172 -3.64 -11.81 0.82
C GLY A 172 -4.84 -11.91 1.76
N LEU A 173 -5.61 -12.98 1.63
CA LEU A 173 -6.73 -13.33 2.49
C LEU A 173 -6.31 -14.44 3.45
N LEU A 174 -6.68 -14.33 4.73
CA LEU A 174 -6.49 -15.41 5.70
C LEU A 174 -7.34 -16.62 5.32
N ASP A 175 -6.77 -17.81 5.45
CA ASP A 175 -7.49 -19.07 5.20
C ASP A 175 -8.72 -19.19 6.10
N GLY A 176 -9.86 -19.53 5.50
CA GLY A 176 -11.15 -19.67 6.20
C GLY A 176 -11.78 -18.35 6.69
N ALA A 177 -11.24 -17.19 6.33
CA ALA A 177 -11.80 -15.91 6.77
C ALA A 177 -13.21 -15.66 6.23
N ASP A 178 -13.50 -16.12 5.02
CA ASP A 178 -14.81 -16.02 4.36
C ASP A 178 -15.87 -16.93 5.02
N GLU A 179 -15.45 -18.04 5.62
CA GLU A 179 -16.30 -18.92 6.40
C GLU A 179 -16.53 -18.38 7.83
N ALA A 180 -15.48 -17.80 8.43
CA ALA A 180 -15.53 -17.29 9.80
C ALA A 180 -16.33 -15.98 9.93
N HIS A 181 -16.35 -15.18 8.89
CA HIS A 181 -16.95 -13.84 8.89
C HIS A 181 -17.97 -13.69 7.75
N ARG A 182 -19.25 -13.69 8.10
CA ARG A 182 -20.37 -13.65 7.13
C ARG A 182 -20.27 -12.53 6.07
N TRP A 183 -19.67 -11.39 6.40
CA TRP A 183 -19.51 -10.27 5.45
C TRP A 183 -18.36 -10.49 4.48
N LEU A 184 -17.45 -11.43 4.76
CA LEU A 184 -16.40 -11.84 3.84
C LEU A 184 -16.82 -12.97 2.89
N ALA A 185 -18.03 -13.52 3.07
CA ALA A 185 -18.50 -14.62 2.20
C ALA A 185 -18.42 -14.23 0.72
N GLY A 186 -17.73 -15.07 -0.08
CA GLY A 186 -17.52 -14.86 -1.51
C GLY A 186 -16.40 -13.86 -1.87
N VAL A 187 -15.61 -13.38 -0.91
CA VAL A 187 -14.32 -12.74 -1.20
C VAL A 187 -13.36 -13.80 -1.72
N GLN A 188 -12.71 -13.53 -2.85
CA GLN A 188 -11.78 -14.46 -3.47
C GLN A 188 -10.34 -14.12 -3.08
N ALA A 189 -9.49 -15.14 -2.98
CA ALA A 189 -8.06 -14.96 -2.85
C ALA A 189 -7.36 -15.54 -4.09
N ASP A 190 -6.50 -14.75 -4.71
CA ASP A 190 -5.58 -15.26 -5.71
C ASP A 190 -4.37 -15.91 -5.00
N ASP A 191 -3.88 -15.25 -3.94
CA ASP A 191 -2.88 -15.79 -3.02
C ASP A 191 -3.32 -15.57 -1.56
N MET A 192 -3.12 -16.61 -0.72
CA MET A 192 -3.46 -16.56 0.71
C MET A 192 -2.44 -15.75 1.51
N ASP A 193 -2.87 -15.23 2.67
CA ASP A 193 -2.00 -14.66 3.70
C ASP A 193 -1.59 -15.78 4.66
N PRO A 194 -0.36 -16.33 4.55
CA PRO A 194 -0.01 -17.55 5.25
C PRO A 194 0.24 -17.30 6.74
N LEU A 195 -0.38 -18.10 7.58
CA LEU A 195 0.02 -18.24 8.97
C LEU A 195 1.13 -19.29 9.11
N PRO A 196 2.15 -19.04 9.93
CA PRO A 196 3.17 -20.04 10.21
C PRO A 196 2.56 -21.22 10.99
N PRO A 197 3.24 -22.40 11.00
CA PRO A 197 2.79 -23.53 11.80
C PRO A 197 2.62 -23.18 13.28
N MET A 198 1.64 -23.83 13.93
CA MET A 198 1.44 -23.71 15.37
C MET A 198 2.71 -24.08 16.13
N LEU A 199 3.03 -23.33 17.15
CA LEU A 199 4.10 -23.61 18.10
C LEU A 199 3.71 -24.74 19.07
N PRO A 200 4.68 -25.40 19.72
CA PRO A 200 4.41 -26.33 20.82
C PRO A 200 3.53 -25.69 21.89
N GLY A 201 2.49 -26.39 22.32
CA GLY A 201 1.49 -25.87 23.26
C GLY A 201 0.24 -25.29 22.60
N GLY A 202 0.12 -25.37 21.27
CA GLY A 202 -1.09 -24.96 20.54
C GLY A 202 -1.19 -23.45 20.30
N VAL A 203 -0.08 -22.73 20.40
CA VAL A 203 -0.02 -21.29 20.13
C VAL A 203 0.12 -21.05 18.64
N GLN A 204 -0.85 -20.35 18.04
CA GLN A 204 -0.77 -19.87 16.67
C GLN A 204 -0.08 -18.49 16.65
N PRO A 205 1.16 -18.38 16.18
CA PRO A 205 1.80 -17.08 16.08
C PRO A 205 1.22 -16.28 14.91
N ILE A 206 1.03 -14.98 15.13
CA ILE A 206 0.59 -14.03 14.09
C ILE A 206 1.79 -13.14 13.73
N PRO A 207 2.37 -13.28 12.54
CA PRO A 207 3.44 -12.41 12.06
C PRO A 207 2.98 -10.96 11.89
N PRO A 208 3.90 -10.00 11.85
CA PRO A 208 3.62 -8.64 11.41
C PRO A 208 2.95 -8.63 10.02
N TYR A 209 1.98 -7.73 9.83
CA TYR A 209 1.16 -7.54 8.61
C TYR A 209 0.16 -8.66 8.28
N THR A 210 0.31 -9.85 8.81
CA THR A 210 -0.66 -10.93 8.60
C THR A 210 -2.06 -10.47 9.02
N GLY A 211 -3.05 -10.73 8.15
CA GLY A 211 -4.43 -10.31 8.32
C GLY A 211 -4.74 -8.89 7.85
N HIS A 212 -3.75 -8.12 7.36
CA HIS A 212 -3.99 -6.77 6.86
C HIS A 212 -4.94 -6.77 5.66
N GLY A 213 -4.68 -7.60 4.64
CA GLY A 213 -5.54 -7.72 3.46
C GLY A 213 -6.95 -8.20 3.81
N THR A 214 -7.08 -9.14 4.75
CA THR A 214 -8.37 -9.60 5.28
C THR A 214 -9.16 -8.46 5.93
N PHE A 215 -8.48 -7.65 6.75
CA PHE A 215 -9.09 -6.49 7.40
C PHE A 215 -9.57 -5.46 6.37
N VAL A 216 -8.73 -5.14 5.39
CA VAL A 216 -9.06 -4.19 4.30
C VAL A 216 -10.24 -4.68 3.48
N ALA A 217 -10.23 -5.96 3.05
CA ALA A 217 -11.36 -6.57 2.34
C ALA A 217 -12.66 -6.52 3.15
N GLY A 218 -12.55 -6.77 4.47
CA GLY A 218 -13.69 -6.69 5.38
C GLY A 218 -14.28 -5.28 5.49
N VAL A 219 -13.45 -4.24 5.55
CA VAL A 219 -13.93 -2.85 5.53
C VAL A 219 -14.62 -2.51 4.20
N MET A 220 -14.08 -2.96 3.06
CA MET A 220 -14.74 -2.78 1.75
C MET A 220 -16.12 -3.44 1.71
N ARG A 221 -16.21 -4.68 2.19
CA ARG A 221 -17.48 -5.44 2.24
C ARG A 221 -18.50 -4.79 3.16
N CYS A 222 -18.07 -4.09 4.20
CA CYS A 222 -18.99 -3.30 5.02
C CYS A 222 -19.68 -2.18 4.23
N MET A 223 -18.98 -1.59 3.25
CA MET A 223 -19.52 -0.50 2.41
C MET A 223 -20.18 -1.00 1.12
N ALA A 224 -19.71 -2.12 0.58
CA ALA A 224 -20.18 -2.72 -0.67
C ALA A 224 -20.35 -4.23 -0.51
N PRO A 225 -21.42 -4.70 0.16
CA PRO A 225 -21.58 -6.11 0.54
C PRO A 225 -21.63 -7.10 -0.63
N ALA A 226 -22.01 -6.65 -1.82
CA ALA A 226 -22.13 -7.48 -3.01
C ALA A 226 -21.00 -7.27 -4.04
N ALA A 227 -19.94 -6.49 -3.72
CA ALA A 227 -18.82 -6.32 -4.61
C ALA A 227 -18.02 -7.62 -4.80
N GLU A 228 -17.53 -7.87 -5.99
CA GLU A 228 -16.57 -8.94 -6.27
C GLU A 228 -15.17 -8.46 -5.89
N ILE A 229 -14.60 -9.02 -4.84
CA ILE A 229 -13.27 -8.63 -4.34
C ILE A 229 -12.32 -9.80 -4.53
N VAL A 230 -11.21 -9.56 -5.23
CA VAL A 230 -10.09 -10.49 -5.36
C VAL A 230 -8.92 -9.92 -4.56
N VAL A 231 -8.54 -10.60 -3.49
CA VAL A 231 -7.40 -10.22 -2.63
C VAL A 231 -6.16 -10.97 -3.10
N THR A 232 -5.12 -10.24 -3.45
CA THR A 232 -3.86 -10.84 -3.92
C THR A 232 -2.74 -10.53 -2.94
N ASN A 233 -1.95 -11.55 -2.60
CA ASN A 233 -0.72 -11.37 -1.86
C ASN A 233 0.36 -10.79 -2.78
N CYS A 234 0.52 -9.47 -2.72
CA CYS A 234 1.54 -8.75 -3.47
C CYS A 234 2.85 -8.58 -2.70
N PHE A 235 2.88 -8.91 -1.42
CA PHE A 235 4.02 -8.66 -0.53
C PHE A 235 4.70 -9.96 -0.14
N SER A 236 5.76 -10.25 -0.83
CA SER A 236 6.50 -11.50 -0.64
C SER A 236 7.35 -11.54 0.63
N VAL A 237 7.64 -10.38 1.25
CA VAL A 237 8.60 -10.30 2.37
C VAL A 237 8.24 -9.14 3.30
N ALA A 238 7.91 -9.46 4.54
CA ALA A 238 7.68 -8.46 5.60
C ALA A 238 6.82 -7.27 5.16
N GLY A 239 5.70 -7.53 4.50
CA GLY A 239 4.81 -6.47 4.01
C GLY A 239 5.42 -5.55 2.95
N SER A 240 6.44 -6.01 2.21
CA SER A 240 7.14 -5.19 1.22
C SER A 240 7.38 -5.91 -0.11
N GLN A 241 7.51 -5.13 -1.19
CA GLN A 241 7.76 -5.61 -2.55
C GLN A 241 8.57 -4.57 -3.33
N LEU A 242 9.32 -5.01 -4.35
CA LEU A 242 9.99 -4.13 -5.29
C LEU A 242 9.00 -3.50 -6.27
N GLU A 243 9.24 -2.26 -6.67
CA GLU A 243 8.44 -1.55 -7.68
C GLU A 243 8.32 -2.36 -8.96
N SER A 244 9.44 -2.90 -9.44
CA SER A 244 9.51 -3.68 -10.67
C SER A 244 8.63 -4.93 -10.64
N ASP A 245 8.61 -5.65 -9.53
CA ASP A 245 7.85 -6.89 -9.39
C ASP A 245 6.35 -6.62 -9.19
N LEU A 246 6.01 -5.60 -8.38
CA LEU A 246 4.62 -5.22 -8.17
C LEU A 246 3.97 -4.72 -9.47
N VAL A 247 4.64 -3.83 -10.21
CA VAL A 247 4.10 -3.32 -11.48
C VAL A 247 3.94 -4.42 -12.53
N THR A 248 4.83 -5.43 -12.52
CA THR A 248 4.67 -6.59 -13.40
C THR A 248 3.40 -7.39 -13.09
N LYS A 249 3.08 -7.62 -11.81
CA LYS A 249 1.81 -8.25 -11.39
C LYS A 249 0.60 -7.40 -11.82
N LEU A 250 0.62 -6.09 -11.51
CA LEU A 250 -0.47 -5.19 -11.85
C LEU A 250 -0.74 -5.05 -13.35
N GLU A 251 0.30 -5.18 -14.18
CA GLU A 251 0.18 -5.16 -15.65
C GLU A 251 -0.64 -6.33 -16.18
N ASP A 252 -0.48 -7.51 -15.59
CA ASP A 252 -1.23 -8.69 -15.99
C ASP A 252 -2.71 -8.57 -15.64
N GLU A 253 -3.04 -7.87 -14.55
CA GLU A 253 -4.42 -7.69 -14.08
C GLU A 253 -5.25 -6.71 -14.93
N LEU A 254 -4.60 -5.83 -15.70
CA LEU A 254 -5.31 -4.90 -16.60
C LEU A 254 -6.21 -5.59 -17.64
N LYS A 255 -6.01 -6.89 -17.89
CA LYS A 255 -6.76 -7.68 -18.88
C LYS A 255 -8.04 -8.31 -18.30
N HIS A 256 -8.21 -8.29 -16.98
CA HIS A 256 -9.25 -9.06 -16.28
C HIS A 256 -10.53 -8.28 -16.00
N GLY A 257 -10.67 -7.07 -16.58
CA GLY A 257 -11.90 -6.28 -16.45
C GLY A 257 -12.11 -5.68 -15.06
N VAL A 258 -11.02 -5.41 -14.34
CA VAL A 258 -11.05 -4.79 -13.01
C VAL A 258 -11.56 -3.36 -13.10
N ASP A 259 -12.58 -3.03 -12.31
CA ASP A 259 -13.12 -1.68 -12.20
C ASP A 259 -12.29 -0.80 -11.29
N ILE A 260 -11.87 -1.33 -10.16
CA ILE A 260 -11.14 -0.58 -9.13
C ILE A 260 -9.88 -1.36 -8.70
N PHE A 261 -8.71 -0.77 -8.96
CA PHE A 261 -7.45 -1.23 -8.39
C PHE A 261 -7.23 -0.54 -7.04
N HIS A 262 -7.40 -1.29 -5.97
CA HIS A 262 -7.10 -0.84 -4.62
C HIS A 262 -5.71 -1.28 -4.22
N LEU A 263 -4.82 -0.30 -3.99
CA LEU A 263 -3.42 -0.54 -3.64
C LEU A 263 -3.16 -0.09 -2.21
N SER A 264 -3.06 -1.02 -1.27
CA SER A 264 -2.75 -0.70 0.14
C SER A 264 -1.24 -0.50 0.37
N ILE A 265 -0.61 0.28 -0.48
CA ILE A 265 0.84 0.47 -0.51
C ILE A 265 1.24 1.94 -0.51
N ALA A 266 2.43 2.18 0.01
CA ALA A 266 3.07 3.48 -0.06
C ALA A 266 4.60 3.35 -0.13
N ALA A 267 5.25 4.30 -0.79
CA ALA A 267 6.69 4.44 -0.81
C ALA A 267 7.11 5.91 -0.88
N ARG A 268 8.24 6.21 -0.24
CA ARG A 268 9.03 7.40 -0.57
C ARG A 268 10.00 7.07 -1.68
N SER A 269 10.28 8.04 -2.52
CA SER A 269 11.20 7.88 -3.65
C SER A 269 12.39 8.83 -3.56
N ARG A 270 13.44 8.50 -4.27
CA ARG A 270 14.61 9.36 -4.43
C ARG A 270 14.19 10.73 -4.98
N HIS A 271 14.55 11.81 -4.26
CA HIS A 271 14.22 13.20 -4.60
C HIS A 271 12.71 13.52 -4.67
N ASP A 272 11.86 12.73 -4.05
CA ASP A 272 10.39 12.83 -4.15
C ASP A 272 9.86 12.70 -5.60
N LEU A 273 10.63 12.09 -6.51
CA LEU A 273 10.24 11.89 -7.89
C LEU A 273 9.22 10.76 -8.04
N PRO A 274 8.34 10.82 -9.05
CA PRO A 274 7.42 9.73 -9.36
C PRO A 274 8.12 8.40 -9.61
N LEU A 275 7.51 7.30 -9.18
CA LEU A 275 7.92 5.93 -9.48
C LEU A 275 7.71 5.67 -10.98
N ILE A 276 8.80 5.43 -11.73
CA ILE A 276 8.72 5.44 -13.21
C ILE A 276 7.98 4.24 -13.80
N ALA A 277 8.02 3.08 -13.15
CA ALA A 277 7.26 1.92 -13.61
C ALA A 277 5.76 2.09 -13.33
N PHE A 278 5.38 2.62 -12.17
CA PHE A 278 4.00 2.98 -11.86
C PHE A 278 3.45 4.05 -12.80
N GLU A 279 4.24 5.05 -13.15
CA GLU A 279 3.82 6.08 -14.13
C GLU A 279 3.41 5.44 -15.46
N GLN A 280 4.15 4.46 -15.95
CA GLN A 280 3.79 3.76 -17.18
C GLN A 280 2.57 2.86 -17.02
N TRP A 281 2.44 2.18 -15.89
CA TRP A 281 1.27 1.39 -15.59
C TRP A 281 -0.01 2.25 -15.52
N LEU A 282 0.04 3.40 -14.85
CA LEU A 282 -1.09 4.34 -14.80
C LEU A 282 -1.48 4.87 -16.17
N LYS A 283 -0.52 5.15 -17.06
CA LYS A 283 -0.82 5.53 -18.45
C LYS A 283 -1.63 4.44 -19.16
N ARG A 284 -1.36 3.17 -18.90
CA ARG A 284 -2.11 2.05 -19.46
C ARG A 284 -3.47 1.88 -18.80
N LEU A 285 -3.54 1.99 -17.48
CA LEU A 285 -4.80 1.98 -16.75
C LEU A 285 -5.76 3.05 -17.30
N HIS A 286 -5.28 4.25 -17.55
CA HIS A 286 -6.10 5.34 -18.13
C HIS A 286 -6.56 5.07 -19.58
N GLN A 287 -5.96 4.12 -20.28
CA GLN A 287 -6.46 3.63 -21.57
C GLN A 287 -7.59 2.60 -21.42
N THR A 288 -7.73 2.02 -20.24
CA THR A 288 -8.84 1.11 -19.89
C THR A 288 -10.05 1.95 -19.51
N LYS A 289 -11.13 1.79 -20.26
CA LYS A 289 -12.30 2.66 -20.12
C LYS A 289 -12.98 2.51 -18.77
N GLY A 290 -12.85 3.52 -17.92
CA GLY A 290 -13.61 3.66 -16.68
C GLY A 290 -12.97 3.03 -15.44
N SER A 291 -11.87 2.30 -15.55
CA SER A 291 -11.14 1.77 -14.39
C SER A 291 -10.38 2.86 -13.65
N ILE A 292 -10.24 2.70 -12.33
CA ILE A 292 -9.53 3.65 -11.46
C ILE A 292 -8.49 2.95 -10.57
N CYS A 293 -7.54 3.74 -10.09
CA CYS A 293 -6.63 3.35 -9.01
C CYS A 293 -6.90 4.19 -7.76
N ILE A 294 -6.91 3.56 -6.61
CA ILE A 294 -7.08 4.20 -5.30
C ILE A 294 -6.00 3.72 -4.34
N ALA A 295 -5.43 4.64 -3.55
CA ALA A 295 -4.33 4.34 -2.64
C ALA A 295 -4.37 5.18 -1.37
N PRO A 296 -3.78 4.69 -0.24
CA PRO A 296 -3.68 5.45 0.99
C PRO A 296 -2.67 6.59 0.89
N ALA A 297 -2.91 7.67 1.64
CA ALA A 297 -1.97 8.78 1.74
C ALA A 297 -0.69 8.42 2.51
N GLY A 298 -0.72 7.40 3.37
CA GLY A 298 0.37 7.04 4.27
C GLY A 298 0.20 7.61 5.67
N ASN A 299 1.03 7.13 6.59
CA ASN A 299 0.80 7.28 8.04
C ASN A 299 1.96 8.01 8.78
N ASP A 300 2.63 8.95 8.13
CA ASP A 300 3.80 9.63 8.66
C ASP A 300 3.52 11.03 9.23
N GLY A 301 2.29 11.53 9.09
CA GLY A 301 1.88 12.85 9.57
C GLY A 301 2.54 14.01 8.83
N HIS A 302 2.97 13.87 7.60
CA HIS A 302 3.71 14.89 6.85
C HIS A 302 3.09 15.24 5.48
N ARG A 303 3.71 16.21 4.79
CA ARG A 303 3.23 16.75 3.50
C ARG A 303 3.98 16.22 2.28
N ARG A 304 5.07 15.48 2.47
CA ARG A 304 5.83 14.95 1.34
C ARG A 304 4.94 13.98 0.54
N PRO A 305 5.09 13.93 -0.79
CA PRO A 305 4.35 12.96 -1.59
C PRO A 305 4.69 11.53 -1.18
N ASN A 306 3.69 10.67 -1.19
CA ASN A 306 3.82 9.24 -1.01
C ASN A 306 3.27 8.54 -2.26
N TRP A 307 4.05 7.64 -2.83
CA TRP A 307 3.70 6.98 -4.08
C TRP A 307 3.12 5.58 -3.84
N PRO A 308 2.12 5.14 -4.60
CA PRO A 308 1.56 5.75 -5.80
C PRO A 308 0.48 6.82 -5.54
N GLY A 309 0.05 7.05 -4.30
CA GLY A 309 -1.03 8.00 -3.98
C GLY A 309 -0.84 9.39 -4.60
N ALA A 310 0.38 9.93 -4.60
CA ALA A 310 0.64 11.29 -5.09
C ALA A 310 0.61 11.43 -6.64
N PHE A 311 0.35 10.36 -7.40
CA PHE A 311 0.18 10.49 -8.85
C PHE A 311 -1.15 11.18 -9.21
N PRO A 312 -1.15 12.12 -10.15
CA PRO A 312 -2.39 12.57 -10.77
C PRO A 312 -3.15 11.39 -11.37
N GLY A 313 -4.44 11.29 -11.04
CA GLY A 313 -5.28 10.18 -11.52
C GLY A 313 -5.31 8.95 -10.62
N VAL A 314 -4.56 8.94 -9.51
CA VAL A 314 -4.79 8.03 -8.39
C VAL A 314 -5.64 8.77 -7.35
N ILE A 315 -6.69 8.13 -6.86
CA ILE A 315 -7.52 8.69 -5.78
C ILE A 315 -6.80 8.42 -4.47
N THR A 316 -6.39 9.49 -3.80
CA THR A 316 -5.61 9.38 -2.56
C THR A 316 -6.47 9.64 -1.35
N VAL A 317 -6.48 8.70 -0.41
CA VAL A 317 -7.32 8.74 0.77
C VAL A 317 -6.48 8.95 2.04
N GLY A 318 -6.77 10.04 2.75
CA GLY A 318 -6.27 10.30 4.09
C GLY A 318 -7.21 9.78 5.18
N ALA A 319 -6.75 9.75 6.43
CA ALA A 319 -7.52 9.28 7.56
C ALA A 319 -8.07 10.42 8.42
N LEU A 320 -9.35 10.30 8.79
CA LEU A 320 -9.96 11.06 9.88
C LEU A 320 -9.67 10.37 11.22
N GLY A 321 -9.62 11.19 12.27
CA GLY A 321 -9.54 10.74 13.66
C GLY A 321 -10.80 10.04 14.14
N GLY A 322 -10.79 9.55 15.38
CA GLY A 322 -11.96 8.90 16.01
C GLY A 322 -13.18 9.82 16.13
N ASP A 323 -12.96 11.14 16.00
CA ASP A 323 -14.02 12.13 15.98
C ASP A 323 -14.69 12.32 14.61
N TRP A 324 -14.20 11.69 13.56
CA TRP A 324 -14.62 11.81 12.15
C TRP A 324 -14.68 13.25 11.63
N HIS A 325 -14.05 14.15 12.32
CA HIS A 325 -14.09 15.59 12.02
C HIS A 325 -12.71 16.21 11.90
N SER A 326 -11.72 15.73 12.65
CA SER A 326 -10.32 16.11 12.54
C SER A 326 -9.52 15.11 11.73
N ARG A 327 -8.39 15.52 11.14
CA ARG A 327 -7.42 14.60 10.58
C ARG A 327 -6.82 13.73 11.69
N ALA A 328 -6.69 12.43 11.45
CA ALA A 328 -5.88 11.59 12.32
C ALA A 328 -4.44 12.13 12.37
N SER A 329 -3.82 12.11 13.55
CA SER A 329 -2.48 12.68 13.76
C SER A 329 -1.40 12.01 12.90
N PHE A 330 -1.60 10.76 12.53
CA PHE A 330 -0.69 9.98 11.69
C PHE A 330 -0.89 10.23 10.20
N THR A 331 -2.06 10.69 9.72
CA THR A 331 -2.32 10.76 8.28
C THR A 331 -1.40 11.73 7.57
N ASN A 332 -0.85 11.32 6.43
CA ASN A 332 -0.22 12.27 5.52
C ASN A 332 -1.28 13.20 4.93
N PHE A 333 -0.85 14.41 4.54
CA PHE A 333 -1.76 15.45 4.09
C PHE A 333 -1.09 16.40 3.09
N GLY A 334 -1.90 17.12 2.33
CA GLY A 334 -1.41 18.09 1.34
C GLY A 334 -2.39 18.22 0.19
N GLY A 335 -2.03 19.01 -0.80
CA GLY A 335 -2.86 19.22 -2.00
C GLY A 335 -2.94 18.01 -2.94
N TRP A 336 -2.19 16.96 -2.64
CA TRP A 336 -2.19 15.70 -3.37
C TRP A 336 -3.09 14.62 -2.73
N VAL A 337 -3.70 14.91 -1.57
CA VAL A 337 -4.70 14.04 -0.94
C VAL A 337 -6.08 14.49 -1.37
N ASP A 338 -6.83 13.61 -2.03
CA ASP A 338 -8.13 13.96 -2.63
C ASP A 338 -9.28 14.01 -1.63
N VAL A 339 -9.27 13.08 -0.66
CA VAL A 339 -10.38 12.89 0.27
C VAL A 339 -9.92 12.27 1.57
N TYR A 340 -10.65 12.53 2.66
CA TYR A 340 -10.46 11.91 3.97
C TYR A 340 -11.68 11.08 4.35
N ALA A 341 -11.43 9.91 4.96
CA ALA A 341 -12.46 9.04 5.50
C ALA A 341 -12.04 8.49 6.87
N PRO A 342 -12.97 7.98 7.71
CA PRO A 342 -12.60 7.38 8.99
C PRO A 342 -11.49 6.34 8.84
N GLY A 343 -10.44 6.46 9.64
CA GLY A 343 -9.27 5.56 9.57
C GLY A 343 -8.68 5.26 10.95
N ARG A 344 -9.35 5.66 12.02
CA ARG A 344 -8.89 5.42 13.40
C ARG A 344 -9.86 4.52 14.16
N ASP A 345 -9.28 3.50 14.82
CA ASP A 345 -9.99 2.55 15.69
C ASP A 345 -11.13 1.80 14.99
N LEU A 346 -10.91 1.44 13.71
CA LEU A 346 -11.84 0.57 13.00
C LEU A 346 -11.77 -0.86 13.54
N ILE A 347 -12.88 -1.60 13.44
CA ILE A 347 -12.97 -2.99 13.88
C ILE A 347 -13.34 -3.86 12.67
N ASN A 348 -12.56 -4.92 12.42
CA ASN A 348 -12.88 -5.86 11.35
C ASN A 348 -12.20 -7.23 11.55
N ALA A 349 -12.43 -8.14 10.61
CA ALA A 349 -11.88 -9.48 10.55
C ALA A 349 -10.36 -9.49 10.64
N TYR A 350 -9.81 -10.39 11.42
CA TYR A 350 -8.39 -10.54 11.67
C TYR A 350 -8.04 -12.02 11.97
N ALA A 351 -6.75 -12.32 12.12
CA ALA A 351 -6.29 -13.64 12.54
C ALA A 351 -6.71 -14.00 13.97
N ALA A 352 -6.81 -15.28 14.25
CA ALA A 352 -6.87 -15.81 15.62
C ALA A 352 -5.50 -16.33 16.03
N GLY A 353 -5.03 -15.99 17.25
CA GLY A 353 -3.71 -16.40 17.75
C GLY A 353 -3.01 -15.32 18.54
N THR A 354 -1.70 -15.49 18.72
CA THR A 354 -0.85 -14.61 19.53
C THR A 354 0.01 -13.71 18.64
N TYR A 355 -0.16 -12.43 18.77
CA TYR A 355 0.67 -11.39 18.15
C TYR A 355 1.64 -10.83 19.18
N THR A 356 2.93 -10.77 18.84
CA THR A 356 3.94 -10.10 19.65
C THR A 356 4.14 -8.67 19.17
N CYS A 357 3.95 -7.68 20.03
CA CYS A 357 4.14 -6.27 19.69
C CYS A 357 5.60 -5.97 19.35
N HIS A 358 5.80 -5.17 18.30
CA HIS A 358 7.11 -4.75 17.82
C HIS A 358 7.39 -3.27 18.08
N VAL A 359 6.37 -2.51 18.44
CA VAL A 359 6.43 -1.04 18.58
C VAL A 359 6.45 -0.62 20.04
N ALA A 360 7.35 0.31 20.40
CA ALA A 360 7.35 0.93 21.71
C ALA A 360 6.03 1.69 21.98
N PRO A 361 5.53 1.71 23.21
CA PRO A 361 6.10 1.13 24.43
C PRO A 361 5.79 -0.35 24.65
N TYR A 362 5.11 -1.01 23.73
CA TYR A 362 4.59 -2.37 23.90
C TYR A 362 5.49 -3.47 23.34
N THR A 363 6.69 -3.14 22.88
CA THR A 363 7.64 -4.10 22.28
C THR A 363 7.82 -5.34 23.15
N GLY A 364 7.57 -6.52 22.55
CA GLY A 364 7.65 -7.81 23.22
C GLY A 364 6.39 -8.22 24.00
N GLN A 365 5.39 -7.36 24.12
CA GLN A 365 4.12 -7.72 24.73
C GLN A 365 3.31 -8.63 23.80
N ALA A 366 2.80 -9.73 24.33
CA ALA A 366 1.89 -10.60 23.61
C ALA A 366 0.44 -10.07 23.69
N ARG A 367 -0.28 -10.19 22.58
CA ARG A 367 -1.72 -9.90 22.47
C ARG A 367 -2.43 -11.11 21.89
N GLU A 368 -3.50 -11.55 22.52
CA GLU A 368 -4.33 -12.67 22.04
C GLU A 368 -5.49 -12.15 21.20
N PHE A 369 -5.65 -12.73 20.00
CA PHE A 369 -6.72 -12.40 19.06
C PHE A 369 -7.63 -13.60 18.83
N TYR A 370 -8.91 -13.30 18.59
CA TYR A 370 -9.97 -14.28 18.41
C TYR A 370 -10.75 -14.04 17.11
N GLY A 371 -10.07 -13.66 16.05
CA GLY A 371 -10.65 -13.44 14.73
C GLY A 371 -11.04 -11.99 14.42
N MET A 372 -10.95 -11.08 15.39
CA MET A 372 -11.28 -9.66 15.22
C MET A 372 -10.20 -8.76 15.79
N ALA A 373 -9.93 -7.65 15.12
CA ALA A 373 -9.02 -6.62 15.62
C ALA A 373 -9.63 -5.22 15.54
N LYS A 374 -9.12 -4.34 16.40
CA LYS A 374 -9.27 -2.89 16.29
C LYS A 374 -7.96 -2.32 15.75
N TRP A 375 -8.05 -1.56 14.66
CA TRP A 375 -6.85 -1.09 13.96
C TRP A 375 -7.01 0.32 13.39
N SER A 376 -5.87 1.02 13.15
CA SER A 376 -5.86 2.40 12.64
C SER A 376 -4.85 2.56 11.52
N GLY A 377 -5.19 3.33 10.49
CA GLY A 377 -4.33 3.64 9.35
C GLY A 377 -5.09 4.20 8.16
N THR A 378 -4.38 4.87 7.25
CA THR A 378 -4.92 5.28 5.96
C THR A 378 -5.26 4.08 5.08
N SER A 379 -4.62 2.92 5.31
CA SER A 379 -4.98 1.63 4.71
C SER A 379 -6.42 1.22 5.04
N PHE A 380 -7.02 1.73 6.10
CA PHE A 380 -8.39 1.40 6.51
C PHE A 380 -9.40 2.49 6.16
N SER A 381 -8.98 3.73 5.95
CA SER A 381 -9.84 4.76 5.37
C SER A 381 -10.05 4.56 3.87
N THR A 382 -9.03 4.09 3.17
CA THR A 382 -9.07 3.85 1.72
C THR A 382 -10.17 2.85 1.30
N PRO A 383 -10.33 1.69 1.94
CA PRO A 383 -11.40 0.73 1.60
C PRO A 383 -12.80 1.25 1.86
N ILE A 384 -13.01 2.21 2.77
CA ILE A 384 -14.30 2.88 2.92
C ILE A 384 -14.64 3.62 1.63
N VAL A 385 -13.72 4.43 1.10
CA VAL A 385 -13.94 5.18 -0.15
C VAL A 385 -14.11 4.23 -1.33
N THR A 386 -13.31 3.17 -1.41
CA THR A 386 -13.42 2.13 -2.44
C THR A 386 -14.81 1.50 -2.44
N GLY A 387 -15.29 1.07 -1.28
CA GLY A 387 -16.62 0.48 -1.16
C GLY A 387 -17.75 1.45 -1.46
N LEU A 388 -17.64 2.72 -1.06
CA LEU A 388 -18.63 3.76 -1.40
C LEU A 388 -18.70 4.00 -2.93
N ILE A 389 -17.54 3.99 -3.63
CA ILE A 389 -17.49 4.08 -5.09
C ILE A 389 -18.20 2.86 -5.71
N ALA A 390 -17.87 1.65 -5.28
CA ALA A 390 -18.48 0.42 -5.77
C ALA A 390 -20.01 0.38 -5.52
N ALA A 391 -20.44 0.78 -4.32
CA ALA A 391 -21.86 0.88 -4.00
C ALA A 391 -22.60 1.92 -4.87
N ARG A 392 -21.96 3.03 -5.22
CA ARG A 392 -22.51 4.01 -6.13
C ARG A 392 -22.62 3.45 -7.56
N MET A 393 -21.57 2.81 -8.07
CA MET A 393 -21.55 2.19 -9.40
C MET A 393 -22.75 1.25 -9.58
N SER A 394 -22.95 0.32 -8.66
CA SER A 394 -24.05 -0.66 -8.74
C SER A 394 -25.42 -0.02 -8.67
N ARG A 395 -25.58 1.10 -7.97
CA ARG A 395 -26.84 1.83 -7.82
C ARG A 395 -27.18 2.71 -9.04
N THR A 396 -26.17 3.32 -9.68
CA THR A 396 -26.36 4.34 -10.72
C THR A 396 -26.07 3.83 -12.13
N GLY A 397 -25.33 2.72 -12.28
CA GLY A 397 -24.81 2.25 -13.56
C GLY A 397 -23.62 3.08 -14.10
N GLU A 398 -23.09 4.00 -13.29
CA GLU A 398 -21.85 4.73 -13.60
C GLU A 398 -20.66 3.78 -13.61
N ASN A 399 -19.65 4.04 -14.45
CA ASN A 399 -18.36 3.36 -14.31
C ASN A 399 -17.57 3.91 -13.11
N ALA A 400 -16.45 3.27 -12.73
CA ALA A 400 -15.70 3.62 -11.53
C ALA A 400 -15.19 5.08 -11.56
N ALA A 401 -14.73 5.57 -12.72
CA ALA A 401 -14.26 6.95 -12.86
C ALA A 401 -15.39 7.97 -12.66
N GLN A 402 -16.58 7.72 -13.24
CA GLN A 402 -17.74 8.60 -13.08
C GLN A 402 -18.26 8.59 -11.64
N ALA A 403 -18.37 7.41 -11.03
CA ALA A 403 -18.83 7.27 -9.64
C ALA A 403 -17.86 7.96 -8.67
N ALA A 404 -16.56 7.81 -8.89
CA ALA A 404 -15.53 8.45 -8.10
C ALA A 404 -15.58 9.98 -8.22
N GLU A 405 -15.67 10.52 -9.45
CA GLU A 405 -15.76 11.96 -9.67
C GLU A 405 -16.98 12.57 -8.96
N ALA A 406 -18.13 11.90 -9.05
CA ALA A 406 -19.35 12.35 -8.39
C ALA A 406 -19.22 12.37 -6.86
N LEU A 407 -18.65 11.31 -6.26
CA LEU A 407 -18.42 11.26 -4.82
C LEU A 407 -17.38 12.28 -4.35
N LEU A 408 -16.31 12.47 -5.12
CA LEU A 408 -15.30 13.50 -4.80
C LEU A 408 -15.87 14.92 -4.93
N ALA A 409 -16.78 15.16 -5.87
CA ALA A 409 -17.50 16.44 -5.96
C ALA A 409 -18.39 16.68 -4.74
N GLU A 410 -19.10 15.64 -4.28
CA GLU A 410 -19.87 15.67 -3.04
C GLU A 410 -18.98 15.95 -1.83
N ALA A 411 -17.87 15.21 -1.71
CA ALA A 411 -16.90 15.40 -0.63
C ALA A 411 -16.34 16.84 -0.58
N ARG A 412 -16.07 17.44 -1.74
CA ARG A 412 -15.63 18.84 -1.81
C ARG A 412 -16.69 19.81 -1.32
N SER A 413 -17.98 19.53 -1.55
CA SER A 413 -19.08 20.38 -1.07
C SER A 413 -19.25 20.31 0.46
N GLN A 414 -18.77 19.21 1.07
CA GLN A 414 -18.83 18.95 2.51
C GLN A 414 -17.45 19.08 3.18
N ALA A 415 -16.49 19.75 2.53
CA ALA A 415 -15.14 19.90 3.04
C ALA A 415 -15.09 20.54 4.41
N ILE A 416 -14.34 19.92 5.32
CA ILE A 416 -14.12 20.42 6.68
C ILE A 416 -12.95 21.42 6.64
N PRO A 417 -13.14 22.66 7.15
CA PRO A 417 -12.06 23.65 7.23
C PRO A 417 -10.82 23.10 7.96
N GLY A 418 -9.65 23.25 7.33
CA GLY A 418 -8.39 22.74 7.89
C GLY A 418 -8.15 21.23 7.69
N VAL A 419 -9.14 20.48 7.23
CA VAL A 419 -9.03 19.05 6.90
C VAL A 419 -9.00 18.84 5.38
N GLY A 420 -10.09 19.19 4.70
CA GLY A 420 -10.30 18.99 3.28
C GLY A 420 -11.61 18.26 2.97
N PRO A 421 -11.78 17.73 1.74
CA PRO A 421 -12.93 16.94 1.35
C PRO A 421 -13.07 15.68 2.20
N VAL A 422 -14.30 15.32 2.60
CA VAL A 422 -14.55 14.14 3.44
C VAL A 422 -15.62 13.25 2.85
N LEU A 423 -15.45 11.93 2.99
CA LEU A 423 -16.46 10.92 2.71
C LEU A 423 -16.67 10.07 3.95
N LEU A 424 -17.91 10.03 4.40
CA LEU A 424 -18.30 9.28 5.59
C LEU A 424 -19.18 8.09 5.21
N PRO A 425 -19.13 6.99 5.94
CA PRO A 425 -20.08 5.89 5.79
C PRO A 425 -21.53 6.43 5.95
N HIS A 426 -22.37 6.20 4.94
CA HIS A 426 -23.76 6.64 5.02
C HIS A 426 -24.51 5.85 6.11
N HIS A 427 -25.33 6.55 6.89
CA HIS A 427 -26.23 6.00 7.93
C HIS A 427 -25.57 5.40 9.20
N GLN A 428 -24.32 5.70 9.47
CA GLN A 428 -23.72 5.27 10.73
C GLN A 428 -23.68 6.41 11.74
N VAL A 429 -24.33 6.20 12.88
CA VAL A 429 -24.24 7.10 14.03
C VAL A 429 -22.82 6.99 14.58
N ARG A 430 -22.20 8.14 14.82
CA ARG A 430 -20.90 8.24 15.47
C ARG A 430 -20.97 7.54 16.83
N PRO A 431 -19.97 6.73 17.22
CA PRO A 431 -19.89 6.29 18.59
C PRO A 431 -19.64 7.52 19.49
N ASP A 432 -20.41 7.66 20.55
CA ASP A 432 -20.25 8.67 21.60
C ASP A 432 -18.95 8.46 22.40
#